data_e2142a2643514b5fd826b40fe82dafac
#
_entry.id   e2142a2643514b5fd826b40fe82dafac
#
_cell.length_a   1.000
_cell.length_b   1.000
_cell.length_c   1.000
_cell.angle_alpha   90.00
_cell.angle_beta   90.00
_cell.angle_gamma   90.00
#
_symmetry.space_group_name_H-M   'P 1'
#
loop_
_entity.id
_entity.type
_entity.pdbx_description
1 polymer ?
#
loop_
_entity_poly.entity_id
_entity_poly.type
_entity_poly.pdbx_seq_one_letter_code
_entity_poly.pdbx_strand_id
1 'polypeptide(L)'
;MGNNFLNQLKKLNARELHIIPFGGCGEFGMNMTAYILKRKLFIVDAGIMFPDPRTLGVASLIPACSEFFHFYGRVEAYFITHGHEDHIGALPYIFRDWPAPLYASPWTCALIKRKFNEANLDDKLIHEVKPGHIVKAPPLQVKYIHVNHSIPDACALQISSGDQTVVHTGDFKIDATPIGTSPIDLGRSEEHTS
;
A
#
# COMPACT_ATOMS: atom_id res chain seq x y z
N MET A 1 -16.67 10.39 7.04
CA MET A 1 -15.70 11.51 7.28
C MET A 1 -16.47 12.83 7.35
N GLY A 2 -16.13 13.76 8.26
CA GLY A 2 -16.93 15.00 8.39
C GLY A 2 -16.60 16.00 7.28
N ASN A 3 -17.55 16.89 6.97
CA ASN A 3 -17.40 18.01 5.98
C ASN A 3 -16.11 18.82 6.17
N ASN A 4 -15.58 18.90 7.39
CA ASN A 4 -14.36 19.62 7.70
C ASN A 4 -13.11 18.97 7.06
N PHE A 5 -13.02 17.64 7.08
CA PHE A 5 -11.89 16.90 6.49
C PHE A 5 -11.84 17.07 4.96
N LEU A 6 -12.97 16.89 4.27
CA LEU A 6 -13.04 17.10 2.81
C LEU A 6 -12.71 18.56 2.41
N ASN A 7 -13.08 19.53 3.24
CA ASN A 7 -12.69 20.92 3.02
C ASN A 7 -11.19 21.19 3.20
N GLN A 8 -10.53 20.45 4.10
CA GLN A 8 -9.08 20.49 4.23
C GLN A 8 -8.38 19.91 3.00
N LEU A 9 -8.89 18.80 2.44
CA LEU A 9 -8.34 18.19 1.23
C LEU A 9 -8.35 19.14 0.02
N LYS A 10 -9.38 19.99 -0.10
CA LYS A 10 -9.44 21.01 -1.18
C LYS A 10 -8.32 22.04 -1.11
N LYS A 11 -7.75 22.26 0.09
CA LYS A 11 -6.70 23.25 0.36
C LYS A 11 -5.29 22.68 0.23
N LEU A 12 -5.14 21.37 0.02
CA LEU A 12 -3.83 20.73 -0.13
C LEU A 12 -3.05 21.35 -1.30
N ASN A 13 -1.79 21.66 -1.06
CA ASN A 13 -0.90 22.18 -2.09
C ASN A 13 -0.61 21.06 -3.12
N ALA A 14 -1.02 21.26 -4.35
CA ALA A 14 -0.86 20.26 -5.41
C ALA A 14 0.62 19.96 -5.76
N ARG A 15 1.58 20.78 -5.32
CA ARG A 15 3.02 20.58 -5.56
C ARG A 15 3.70 19.76 -4.46
N GLU A 16 3.03 19.55 -3.34
CA GLU A 16 3.54 18.79 -2.20
C GLU A 16 2.99 17.38 -2.21
N LEU A 17 3.83 16.42 -1.80
CA LEU A 17 3.41 15.04 -1.58
C LEU A 17 2.71 14.95 -0.21
N HIS A 18 1.43 14.64 -0.22
CA HIS A 18 0.64 14.47 0.99
C HIS A 18 0.48 12.97 1.30
N ILE A 19 0.58 12.63 2.57
CA ILE A 19 0.50 11.26 3.09
C ILE A 19 -0.63 11.21 4.10
N ILE A 20 -1.61 10.33 3.87
CA ILE A 20 -2.80 10.20 4.71
C ILE A 20 -3.00 8.73 5.06
N PRO A 21 -2.68 8.31 6.29
CA PRO A 21 -3.00 6.95 6.74
C PRO A 21 -4.50 6.80 7.00
N PHE A 22 -5.07 5.67 6.56
CA PHE A 22 -6.43 5.24 6.85
C PHE A 22 -6.50 4.20 7.95
N GLY A 23 -5.37 3.58 8.29
CA GLY A 23 -5.19 2.61 9.34
C GLY A 23 -3.72 2.24 9.48
N GLY A 24 -3.39 1.37 10.43
CA GLY A 24 -2.01 0.92 10.69
C GLY A 24 -1.15 1.90 11.50
N CYS A 25 -1.63 3.10 11.80
CA CYS A 25 -0.90 4.10 12.59
C CYS A 25 -1.44 4.15 14.02
N GLY A 26 -0.66 3.63 14.98
CA GLY A 26 -1.08 3.56 16.39
C GLY A 26 -2.03 2.41 16.71
N GLU A 27 -2.25 1.52 15.77
CA GLU A 27 -3.07 0.31 15.91
C GLU A 27 -2.42 -0.82 15.10
N PHE A 28 -2.86 -2.06 15.35
CA PHE A 28 -2.39 -3.24 14.64
C PHE A 28 -3.42 -3.65 13.59
N GLY A 29 -2.97 -3.83 12.35
CA GLY A 29 -3.81 -4.20 11.22
C GLY A 29 -4.41 -3.03 10.45
N MET A 30 -5.20 -3.33 9.42
CA MET A 30 -5.87 -2.36 8.54
C MET A 30 -4.91 -1.36 7.88
N ASN A 31 -3.69 -1.84 7.54
CA ASN A 31 -2.68 -1.00 6.94
C ASN A 31 -3.14 -0.48 5.58
N MET A 32 -3.27 0.83 5.47
CA MET A 32 -3.62 1.51 4.22
C MET A 32 -3.21 2.97 4.30
N THR A 33 -2.43 3.42 3.33
CA THR A 33 -1.95 4.81 3.26
C THR A 33 -2.18 5.39 1.87
N ALA A 34 -2.81 6.57 1.82
CA ALA A 34 -2.95 7.34 0.60
C ALA A 34 -1.78 8.30 0.41
N TYR A 35 -1.24 8.33 -0.80
CA TYR A 35 -0.24 9.27 -1.29
C TYR A 35 -0.89 10.16 -2.35
N ILE A 36 -0.82 11.47 -2.17
CA ILE A 36 -1.47 12.42 -3.06
C ILE A 36 -0.44 13.42 -3.57
N LEU A 37 -0.33 13.51 -4.89
CA LEU A 37 0.48 14.52 -5.55
C LEU A 37 -0.20 14.97 -6.84
N LYS A 38 -0.21 16.28 -7.11
CA LYS A 38 -0.86 16.87 -8.29
C LYS A 38 -2.33 16.43 -8.44
N ARG A 39 -3.04 16.31 -7.30
CA ARG A 39 -4.43 15.84 -7.19
C ARG A 39 -4.65 14.41 -7.67
N LYS A 40 -3.61 13.61 -7.80
CA LYS A 40 -3.65 12.19 -8.13
C LYS A 40 -3.52 11.35 -6.87
N LEU A 41 -4.36 10.34 -6.74
CA LEU A 41 -4.44 9.45 -5.59
C LEU A 41 -3.74 8.12 -5.88
N PHE A 42 -2.80 7.74 -5.03
CA PHE A 42 -2.11 6.46 -5.03
C PHE A 42 -2.30 5.80 -3.66
N ILE A 43 -2.40 4.50 -3.64
CA ILE A 43 -2.63 3.73 -2.40
C ILE A 43 -1.45 2.80 -2.16
N VAL A 44 -0.96 2.78 -0.94
CA VAL A 44 -0.03 1.76 -0.46
C VAL A 44 -0.77 0.90 0.54
N ASP A 45 -0.82 -0.40 0.24
CA ASP A 45 -1.53 -1.44 0.96
C ASP A 45 -3.05 -1.19 1.07
N ALA A 46 -3.80 -2.23 1.40
CA ALA A 46 -5.23 -2.19 1.68
C ALA A 46 -5.60 -3.41 2.54
N GLY A 47 -5.29 -3.32 3.81
CA GLY A 47 -5.41 -4.41 4.75
C GLY A 47 -6.72 -4.42 5.52
N ILE A 48 -7.00 -5.55 6.14
CA ILE A 48 -8.08 -5.69 7.13
C ILE A 48 -7.54 -5.63 8.55
N MET A 49 -8.44 -5.37 9.48
CA MET A 49 -8.23 -5.63 10.91
C MET A 49 -9.21 -6.69 11.37
N PHE A 50 -8.76 -7.62 12.20
CA PHE A 50 -9.66 -8.57 12.85
C PHE A 50 -10.42 -7.86 13.97
N PRO A 51 -11.74 -8.02 14.04
CA PRO A 51 -12.55 -7.36 15.06
C PRO A 51 -12.24 -7.93 16.45
N ASP A 52 -12.55 -7.13 17.49
CA ASP A 52 -12.55 -7.64 18.87
C ASP A 52 -13.46 -8.88 18.93
N PRO A 53 -13.02 -9.97 19.59
CA PRO A 53 -13.81 -11.21 19.72
C PRO A 53 -15.22 -11.02 20.30
N ARG A 54 -15.46 -9.90 21.00
CA ARG A 54 -16.78 -9.52 21.54
C ARG A 54 -17.71 -8.91 20.50
N THR A 55 -17.21 -8.56 19.31
CA THR A 55 -18.01 -7.98 18.23
C THR A 55 -18.64 -9.10 17.40
N LEU A 56 -19.79 -9.60 17.87
CA LEU A 56 -20.48 -10.73 17.24
C LEU A 56 -20.96 -10.37 15.81
N GLY A 57 -20.76 -11.28 14.87
CA GLY A 57 -21.25 -11.15 13.48
C GLY A 57 -20.38 -10.30 12.55
N VAL A 58 -19.26 -9.75 13.04
CA VAL A 58 -18.29 -9.02 12.23
C VAL A 58 -17.10 -9.93 11.92
N ALA A 59 -16.85 -10.18 10.64
CA ALA A 59 -15.73 -11.03 10.21
C ALA A 59 -14.39 -10.24 10.08
N SER A 60 -14.46 -8.99 9.63
CA SER A 60 -13.28 -8.12 9.46
C SER A 60 -13.69 -6.65 9.40
N LEU A 61 -12.76 -5.77 9.71
CA LEU A 61 -12.88 -4.32 9.54
C LEU A 61 -12.02 -3.91 8.34
N ILE A 62 -12.53 -2.98 7.54
CA ILE A 62 -11.81 -2.40 6.39
C ILE A 62 -11.70 -0.89 6.55
N PRO A 63 -10.69 -0.24 5.92
CA PRO A 63 -10.53 1.21 5.98
C PRO A 63 -11.78 1.95 5.46
N ALA A 64 -12.23 2.96 6.19
CA ALA A 64 -13.36 3.81 5.79
C ALA A 64 -12.92 4.85 4.76
N CYS A 65 -12.60 4.42 3.53
CA CYS A 65 -12.00 5.25 2.49
C CYS A 65 -12.98 5.74 1.40
N SER A 66 -14.22 5.24 1.35
CA SER A 66 -15.18 5.48 0.25
C SER A 66 -15.41 6.96 -0.05
N GLU A 67 -15.75 7.78 0.95
CA GLU A 67 -15.98 9.22 0.76
C GLU A 67 -14.74 9.94 0.24
N PHE A 68 -13.56 9.52 0.70
CA PHE A 68 -12.29 10.08 0.26
C PHE A 68 -12.00 9.73 -1.19
N PHE A 69 -12.22 8.47 -1.60
CA PHE A 69 -12.02 8.04 -2.98
C PHE A 69 -13.00 8.70 -3.93
N HIS A 70 -14.26 8.85 -3.54
CA HIS A 70 -15.25 9.61 -4.31
C HIS A 70 -14.81 11.06 -4.53
N PHE A 71 -14.16 11.68 -3.54
CA PHE A 71 -13.66 13.06 -3.67
C PHE A 71 -12.57 13.18 -4.74
N TYR A 72 -11.67 12.18 -4.88
CA TYR A 72 -10.63 12.16 -5.92
C TYR A 72 -11.11 11.60 -7.25
N GLY A 73 -12.23 10.88 -7.27
CA GLY A 73 -12.85 10.30 -8.46
C GLY A 73 -12.23 9.00 -8.94
N ARG A 74 -10.92 8.76 -8.73
CA ARG A 74 -10.24 7.51 -9.07
C ARG A 74 -8.97 7.31 -8.27
N VAL A 75 -8.56 6.04 -8.17
CA VAL A 75 -7.20 5.64 -7.76
C VAL A 75 -6.33 5.53 -9.02
N GLU A 76 -5.12 6.06 -9.00
CA GLU A 76 -4.19 5.97 -10.13
C GLU A 76 -3.42 4.63 -10.13
N ALA A 77 -3.03 4.16 -8.96
CA ALA A 77 -2.38 2.86 -8.77
C ALA A 77 -2.40 2.41 -7.30
N TYR A 78 -2.30 1.09 -7.11
CA TYR A 78 -2.02 0.45 -5.83
C TYR A 78 -0.59 -0.09 -5.83
N PHE A 79 0.13 0.10 -4.73
CA PHE A 79 1.45 -0.47 -4.48
C PHE A 79 1.39 -1.30 -3.21
N ILE A 80 1.69 -2.59 -3.30
CA ILE A 80 1.57 -3.50 -2.17
C ILE A 80 2.94 -3.91 -1.67
N THR A 81 3.16 -3.75 -0.37
CA THR A 81 4.42 -4.06 0.29
C THR A 81 4.64 -5.56 0.43
N HIS A 82 3.64 -6.31 0.89
CA HIS A 82 3.69 -7.76 1.07
C HIS A 82 2.28 -8.37 1.23
N GLY A 83 2.19 -9.70 1.34
CA GLY A 83 0.95 -10.45 1.21
C GLY A 83 0.24 -10.83 2.51
N HIS A 84 0.49 -10.19 3.65
CA HIS A 84 -0.31 -10.43 4.86
C HIS A 84 -1.70 -9.83 4.77
N GLU A 85 -2.65 -10.41 5.51
CA GLU A 85 -4.06 -10.01 5.48
C GLU A 85 -4.29 -8.56 5.89
N ASP A 86 -3.53 -8.08 6.84
CA ASP A 86 -3.56 -6.69 7.30
C ASP A 86 -2.93 -5.69 6.33
N HIS A 87 -2.45 -6.17 5.15
CA HIS A 87 -1.94 -5.37 4.02
C HIS A 87 -2.71 -5.62 2.72
N ILE A 88 -3.33 -6.80 2.51
CA ILE A 88 -4.05 -7.11 1.26
C ILE A 88 -5.52 -7.52 1.46
N GLY A 89 -5.95 -7.73 2.70
CA GLY A 89 -7.25 -8.34 2.97
C GLY A 89 -8.44 -7.48 2.56
N ALA A 90 -8.32 -6.16 2.53
CA ALA A 90 -9.38 -5.26 2.09
C ALA A 90 -9.41 -5.03 0.56
N LEU A 91 -8.40 -5.48 -0.20
CA LEU A 91 -8.35 -5.30 -1.65
C LEU A 91 -9.62 -5.78 -2.37
N PRO A 92 -10.19 -6.98 -2.10
CA PRO A 92 -11.38 -7.43 -2.83
C PRO A 92 -12.58 -6.50 -2.66
N TYR A 93 -12.69 -5.83 -1.52
CA TYR A 93 -13.80 -4.89 -1.24
C TYR A 93 -13.58 -3.53 -1.89
N ILE A 94 -12.35 -3.00 -1.80
CA ILE A 94 -12.01 -1.66 -2.28
C ILE A 94 -11.82 -1.67 -3.80
N PHE A 95 -11.13 -2.65 -4.35
CA PHE A 95 -10.80 -2.74 -5.77
C PHE A 95 -12.03 -2.91 -6.68
N ARG A 96 -13.11 -3.49 -6.15
CA ARG A 96 -14.38 -3.64 -6.88
C ARG A 96 -14.92 -2.30 -7.36
N ASP A 97 -14.86 -1.28 -6.50
CA ASP A 97 -15.42 0.03 -6.77
C ASP A 97 -14.38 0.99 -7.38
N TRP A 98 -13.11 0.78 -7.08
CA TRP A 98 -11.98 1.60 -7.55
C TRP A 98 -10.85 0.78 -8.18
N PRO A 99 -11.13 0.11 -9.31
CA PRO A 99 -10.09 -0.68 -10.01
C PRO A 99 -9.01 0.25 -10.57
N ALA A 100 -7.74 -0.14 -10.39
CA ALA A 100 -6.57 0.56 -10.93
C ALA A 100 -5.39 -0.41 -11.07
N PRO A 101 -4.33 -0.08 -11.83
CA PRO A 101 -3.11 -0.88 -11.86
C PRO A 101 -2.61 -1.17 -10.45
N LEU A 102 -2.36 -2.44 -10.15
CA LEU A 102 -1.89 -2.93 -8.87
C LEU A 102 -0.53 -3.59 -9.04
N TYR A 103 0.44 -3.13 -8.28
CA TYR A 103 1.82 -3.60 -8.35
C TYR A 103 2.21 -4.28 -7.05
N ALA A 104 2.80 -5.47 -7.15
CA ALA A 104 3.25 -6.25 -6.00
C ALA A 104 4.37 -7.23 -6.39
N SER A 105 5.09 -7.76 -5.41
CA SER A 105 6.05 -8.84 -5.62
C SER A 105 5.37 -10.13 -6.09
N PRO A 106 6.10 -11.06 -6.75
CA PRO A 106 5.49 -12.26 -7.35
C PRO A 106 4.67 -13.09 -6.36
N TRP A 107 5.19 -13.35 -5.16
CA TRP A 107 4.46 -14.10 -4.12
C TRP A 107 3.19 -13.37 -3.69
N THR A 108 3.30 -12.08 -3.45
CA THR A 108 2.15 -11.23 -3.08
C THR A 108 1.10 -11.20 -4.20
N CYS A 109 1.51 -11.09 -5.47
CA CYS A 109 0.59 -11.17 -6.62
C CYS A 109 -0.18 -12.50 -6.64
N ALA A 110 0.48 -13.63 -6.38
CA ALA A 110 -0.18 -14.92 -6.34
C ALA A 110 -1.29 -14.98 -5.26
N LEU A 111 -1.02 -14.43 -4.07
CA LEU A 111 -2.01 -14.34 -3.00
C LEU A 111 -3.19 -13.42 -3.37
N ILE A 112 -2.90 -12.26 -3.98
CA ILE A 112 -3.94 -11.31 -4.41
C ILE A 112 -4.81 -11.93 -5.52
N LYS A 113 -4.21 -12.58 -6.53
CA LYS A 113 -4.95 -13.25 -7.61
C LYS A 113 -5.89 -14.32 -7.06
N ARG A 114 -5.44 -15.09 -6.07
CA ARG A 114 -6.31 -16.07 -5.38
C ARG A 114 -7.51 -15.37 -4.73
N LYS A 115 -7.30 -14.28 -3.96
CA LYS A 115 -8.38 -13.51 -3.34
C LYS A 115 -9.35 -12.91 -4.37
N PHE A 116 -8.83 -12.41 -5.49
CA PHE A 116 -9.64 -11.86 -6.56
C PHE A 116 -10.51 -12.94 -7.22
N ASN A 117 -9.95 -14.13 -7.46
CA ASN A 117 -10.71 -15.28 -7.96
C ASN A 117 -11.85 -15.68 -6.98
N GLU A 118 -11.56 -15.78 -5.68
CA GLU A 118 -12.55 -16.05 -4.64
C GLU A 118 -13.68 -15.00 -4.58
N ALA A 119 -13.35 -13.73 -4.92
CA ALA A 119 -14.28 -12.59 -4.95
C ALA A 119 -14.93 -12.35 -6.32
N ASN A 120 -14.65 -13.18 -7.33
CA ASN A 120 -15.06 -13.00 -8.74
C ASN A 120 -14.65 -11.63 -9.32
N LEU A 121 -13.40 -11.21 -9.06
CA LEU A 121 -12.79 -10.01 -9.62
C LEU A 121 -11.79 -10.36 -10.73
N ASP A 122 -11.66 -9.46 -11.74
CA ASP A 122 -10.66 -9.57 -12.80
C ASP A 122 -9.26 -9.24 -12.26
N ASP A 123 -8.27 -10.04 -12.61
CA ASP A 123 -6.88 -9.90 -12.18
C ASP A 123 -5.95 -9.25 -13.22
N LYS A 124 -6.48 -8.81 -14.36
CA LYS A 124 -5.71 -8.21 -15.48
C LYS A 124 -4.91 -6.96 -15.10
N LEU A 125 -5.33 -6.25 -14.06
CA LEU A 125 -4.64 -5.06 -13.57
C LEU A 125 -3.55 -5.37 -12.53
N ILE A 126 -3.30 -6.64 -12.21
CA ILE A 126 -2.26 -7.06 -11.27
C ILE A 126 -0.95 -7.27 -12.02
N HIS A 127 0.07 -6.49 -11.65
CA HIS A 127 1.39 -6.49 -12.28
C HIS A 127 2.47 -6.92 -11.29
N GLU A 128 3.29 -7.87 -11.68
CA GLU A 128 4.40 -8.35 -10.87
C GLU A 128 5.60 -7.41 -10.97
N VAL A 129 6.17 -7.06 -9.81
CA VAL A 129 7.35 -6.21 -9.68
C VAL A 129 8.39 -6.92 -8.82
N LYS A 130 9.58 -7.12 -9.35
CA LYS A 130 10.70 -7.71 -8.58
C LYS A 130 11.37 -6.64 -7.72
N PRO A 131 11.92 -7.01 -6.53
CA PRO A 131 12.76 -6.11 -5.75
C PRO A 131 13.88 -5.49 -6.58
N GLY A 132 14.17 -4.21 -6.36
CA GLY A 132 15.11 -3.42 -7.14
C GLY A 132 14.51 -2.69 -8.34
N HIS A 133 13.35 -3.09 -8.84
CA HIS A 133 12.69 -2.43 -9.97
C HIS A 133 11.94 -1.17 -9.56
N ILE A 134 11.78 -0.27 -10.54
CA ILE A 134 11.07 1.00 -10.40
C ILE A 134 9.80 0.96 -11.26
N VAL A 135 8.65 1.18 -10.64
CA VAL A 135 7.38 1.43 -11.32
C VAL A 135 7.23 2.92 -11.57
N LYS A 136 6.97 3.28 -12.82
CA LYS A 136 6.67 4.67 -13.21
C LYS A 136 5.16 4.86 -13.23
N ALA A 137 4.64 5.62 -12.27
CA ALA A 137 3.24 6.02 -12.16
C ALA A 137 3.14 7.56 -12.04
N PRO A 138 3.33 8.32 -13.13
CA PRO A 138 3.48 9.77 -13.06
C PRO A 138 2.33 10.47 -12.32
N PRO A 139 2.66 11.39 -11.38
CA PRO A 139 3.94 12.03 -11.13
C PRO A 139 4.91 11.26 -10.23
N LEU A 140 4.55 10.08 -9.74
CA LEU A 140 5.37 9.27 -8.84
C LEU A 140 6.25 8.26 -9.59
N GLN A 141 7.37 7.93 -8.97
CA GLN A 141 8.14 6.72 -9.22
C GLN A 141 8.24 5.94 -7.92
N VAL A 142 8.03 4.63 -7.98
CA VAL A 142 8.04 3.76 -6.82
C VAL A 142 9.04 2.63 -7.03
N LYS A 143 10.11 2.62 -6.24
CA LYS A 143 11.12 1.56 -6.23
C LYS A 143 10.79 0.56 -5.14
N TYR A 144 10.77 -0.71 -5.49
CA TYR A 144 10.59 -1.82 -4.56
C TYR A 144 11.94 -2.20 -3.97
N ILE A 145 12.08 -2.17 -2.66
CA ILE A 145 13.31 -2.48 -1.92
C ILE A 145 13.06 -3.74 -1.11
N HIS A 146 13.88 -4.77 -1.31
CA HIS A 146 13.77 -6.01 -0.54
C HIS A 146 13.95 -5.75 0.96
N VAL A 147 13.05 -6.33 1.77
CA VAL A 147 13.15 -6.35 3.23
C VAL A 147 12.90 -7.75 3.76
N ASN A 148 13.45 -8.07 4.93
CA ASN A 148 13.15 -9.32 5.61
C ASN A 148 11.87 -9.18 6.44
N HIS A 149 10.99 -10.15 6.31
CA HIS A 149 9.77 -10.27 7.09
C HIS A 149 9.39 -11.75 7.27
N SER A 150 8.25 -12.04 7.89
CA SER A 150 7.76 -13.41 8.12
C SER A 150 7.10 -14.05 6.88
N ILE A 151 7.01 -13.32 5.78
CA ILE A 151 6.46 -13.77 4.49
C ILE A 151 7.48 -13.50 3.38
N PRO A 152 7.57 -14.38 2.33
CA PRO A 152 8.44 -14.16 1.19
C PRO A 152 8.16 -12.85 0.44
N ASP A 153 9.19 -12.32 -0.22
CA ASP A 153 9.13 -11.20 -1.15
C ASP A 153 8.57 -9.88 -0.57
N ALA A 154 8.66 -9.70 0.76
CA ALA A 154 8.29 -8.43 1.38
C ALA A 154 9.19 -7.29 0.88
N CYS A 155 8.59 -6.12 0.66
CA CYS A 155 9.27 -4.94 0.15
C CYS A 155 8.91 -3.68 0.93
N ALA A 156 9.91 -2.85 1.18
CA ALA A 156 9.71 -1.42 1.40
C ALA A 156 9.55 -0.71 0.05
N LEU A 157 8.95 0.46 0.06
CA LEU A 157 8.71 1.27 -1.13
C LEU A 157 9.40 2.63 -0.99
N GLN A 158 10.31 2.95 -1.90
CA GLN A 158 10.80 4.31 -2.06
C GLN A 158 9.93 5.04 -3.08
N ILE A 159 9.16 6.00 -2.59
CA ILE A 159 8.20 6.78 -3.38
C ILE A 159 8.81 8.14 -3.62
N SER A 160 9.04 8.50 -4.88
CA SER A 160 9.72 9.75 -5.24
C SER A 160 9.01 10.53 -6.35
N SER A 161 9.14 11.86 -6.30
CA SER A 161 8.72 12.77 -7.37
C SER A 161 9.55 14.07 -7.31
N GLY A 162 10.39 14.29 -8.31
CA GLY A 162 11.34 15.39 -8.30
C GLY A 162 12.32 15.27 -7.13
N ASP A 163 12.34 16.29 -6.28
CA ASP A 163 13.16 16.40 -5.06
C ASP A 163 12.51 15.81 -3.80
N GLN A 164 11.25 15.37 -3.89
CA GLN A 164 10.52 14.76 -2.78
C GLN A 164 10.68 13.24 -2.81
N THR A 165 11.15 12.67 -1.70
CA THR A 165 11.27 11.22 -1.53
C THR A 165 10.77 10.81 -0.15
N VAL A 166 10.03 9.70 -0.10
CA VAL A 166 9.53 9.07 1.11
C VAL A 166 9.86 7.59 1.05
N VAL A 167 10.29 7.02 2.15
CA VAL A 167 10.41 5.56 2.32
C VAL A 167 9.24 5.06 3.15
N HIS A 168 8.39 4.24 2.54
CA HIS A 168 7.33 3.50 3.21
C HIS A 168 7.89 2.11 3.51
N THR A 169 8.23 1.84 4.76
CA THR A 169 8.96 0.63 5.14
C THR A 169 8.15 -0.65 4.97
N GLY A 170 6.81 -0.56 5.05
CA GLY A 170 5.99 -1.74 5.31
C GLY A 170 6.44 -2.41 6.60
N ASP A 171 6.16 -3.69 6.72
CA ASP A 171 6.63 -4.53 7.82
C ASP A 171 7.99 -5.11 7.50
N PHE A 172 8.94 -4.94 8.40
CA PHE A 172 10.29 -5.49 8.24
C PHE A 172 10.90 -5.94 9.57
N LYS A 173 11.88 -6.80 9.48
CA LYS A 173 12.77 -7.15 10.58
C LYS A 173 14.22 -7.03 10.13
N ILE A 174 15.12 -6.72 11.07
CA ILE A 174 16.55 -6.79 10.83
C ILE A 174 16.99 -8.22 11.20
N ASP A 175 17.42 -8.98 10.21
CA ASP A 175 17.86 -10.36 10.35
C ASP A 175 19.17 -10.52 9.58
N ALA A 176 20.24 -10.80 10.30
CA ALA A 176 21.57 -10.96 9.71
C ALA A 176 21.76 -12.34 9.05
N THR A 177 20.89 -13.31 9.35
CA THR A 177 20.97 -14.69 8.86
C THR A 177 19.61 -15.23 8.42
N PRO A 178 18.93 -14.54 7.49
CA PRO A 178 17.58 -14.93 7.08
C PRO A 178 17.60 -16.27 6.33
N ILE A 179 16.59 -17.10 6.56
CA ILE A 179 16.44 -18.38 5.87
C ILE A 179 15.77 -18.16 4.51
N GLY A 180 16.41 -18.63 3.43
CA GLY A 180 15.83 -18.63 2.08
C GLY A 180 15.76 -17.29 1.36
N THR A 181 16.38 -16.25 1.92
CA THR A 181 16.43 -14.90 1.32
C THR A 181 17.75 -14.20 1.68
N SER A 182 18.02 -13.04 1.05
CA SER A 182 19.17 -12.20 1.40
C SER A 182 18.86 -11.35 2.65
N PRO A 183 19.86 -10.97 3.45
CA PRO A 183 19.70 -9.93 4.46
C PRO A 183 19.19 -8.62 3.83
N ILE A 184 18.49 -7.81 4.63
CA ILE A 184 18.10 -6.46 4.21
C ILE A 184 19.34 -5.62 3.89
N ASP A 185 19.34 -4.94 2.76
CA ASP A 185 20.42 -4.03 2.36
C ASP A 185 20.18 -2.64 2.99
N LEU A 186 20.68 -2.48 4.20
CA LEU A 186 20.57 -1.21 4.95
C LEU A 186 21.39 -0.09 4.30
N GLY A 187 22.50 -0.40 3.59
CA GLY A 187 23.32 0.60 2.92
C GLY A 187 22.56 1.36 1.82
N ARG A 188 21.64 0.70 1.12
CA ARG A 188 20.82 1.34 0.10
C ARG A 188 19.74 2.28 0.67
N SER A 189 19.36 2.13 1.93
CA SER A 189 18.45 3.08 2.59
C SER A 189 19.17 4.35 3.06
N GLU A 190 20.47 4.29 3.30
CA GLU A 190 21.31 5.43 3.74
C GLU A 190 21.75 6.33 2.58
N GLU A 191 21.92 5.81 1.36
CA GLU A 191 22.32 6.59 0.18
C GLU A 191 21.32 7.69 -0.23
N HIS A 192 20.14 7.73 0.38
CA HIS A 192 19.07 8.67 0.04
C HIS A 192 18.70 9.63 1.18
N THR A 193 19.45 9.65 2.28
CA THR A 193 19.23 10.54 3.43
C THR A 193 20.28 11.65 3.57
N SER A 194 21.19 11.80 2.60
CA SER A 194 22.20 12.87 2.53
C SER A 194 21.88 13.92 1.47
#